data_951b2d29b3adac1d0d986ae12221dab7
#
_entry.id   951b2d29b3adac1d0d986ae12221dab7
#
_cell.length_a   1.000
_cell.length_b   1.000
_cell.length_c   1.000
_cell.angle_alpha   90.00
_cell.angle_beta   90.00
_cell.angle_gamma   90.00
#
_symmetry.space_group_name_H-M   'P 1'
#
loop_
_entity.id
_entity.type
_entity.pdbx_description
1 polymer ?
#
loop_
_entity_poly.entity_id
_entity_poly.type
_entity_poly.pdbx_seq_one_letter_code
_entity_poly.pdbx_strand_id
1 'polypeptide(L)'
;MMNLIMKENLNNAVEQVLHVKGNYAGGILEMTLVIDCGLTKAYVAETAADLAATLRSHSEVFRNVRLNLVLFKCDERLENQVISFSFLQMSSCFEEYQEQQGKRTLDALSANLKLFHARSKLILVLAGESLTMEDPQKVHENMAPFLGKKSLFLFQGAINGSWLRGDAVERLLAQREEL
;
A
#
# COMPACT_ATOMS: atom_id res chain seq x y z
N MET A 1 11.73 6.08 -6.32
CA MET A 1 12.37 4.91 -6.98
C MET A 1 12.80 3.87 -5.95
N MET A 2 12.55 2.61 -6.23
CA MET A 2 12.91 1.52 -5.32
C MET A 2 14.36 1.07 -5.58
N ASN A 3 15.17 1.00 -4.51
CA ASN A 3 16.52 0.44 -4.61
C ASN A 3 16.48 -1.10 -4.56
N LEU A 4 17.61 -1.75 -4.75
CA LEU A 4 17.70 -3.21 -4.80
C LEU A 4 17.24 -3.86 -3.49
N ILE A 5 17.61 -3.29 -2.35
CA ILE A 5 17.24 -3.82 -1.03
C ILE A 5 15.72 -3.77 -0.85
N MET A 6 15.09 -2.67 -1.23
CA MET A 6 13.63 -2.53 -1.18
C MET A 6 12.94 -3.57 -2.05
N LYS A 7 13.46 -3.83 -3.26
CA LYS A 7 12.92 -4.82 -4.18
C LYS A 7 13.03 -6.23 -3.62
N GLU A 8 14.17 -6.57 -3.02
CA GLU A 8 14.38 -7.88 -2.39
C GLU A 8 13.45 -8.08 -1.19
N ASN A 9 13.32 -7.07 -0.34
CA ASN A 9 12.43 -7.13 0.81
C ASN A 9 10.97 -7.31 0.39
N LEU A 10 10.55 -6.61 -0.65
CA LEU A 10 9.20 -6.74 -1.19
C LEU A 10 8.97 -8.15 -1.74
N ASN A 11 9.91 -8.67 -2.54
CA ASN A 11 9.79 -10.01 -3.10
C ASN A 11 9.68 -11.09 -2.01
N ASN A 12 10.53 -11.00 -1.00
CA ASN A 12 10.52 -11.97 0.10
C ASN A 12 9.22 -11.91 0.90
N ALA A 13 8.70 -10.72 1.14
CA ALA A 13 7.45 -10.55 1.88
C ALA A 13 6.25 -11.05 1.07
N VAL A 14 6.21 -10.75 -0.21
CA VAL A 14 5.12 -11.15 -1.10
C VAL A 14 5.03 -12.68 -1.21
N GLU A 15 6.17 -13.38 -1.23
CA GLU A 15 6.20 -14.84 -1.26
C GLU A 15 5.37 -15.48 -0.14
N GLN A 16 5.33 -14.84 1.02
CA GLN A 16 4.58 -15.37 2.16
C GLN A 16 3.08 -15.43 1.91
N VAL A 17 2.56 -14.54 1.07
CA VAL A 17 1.12 -14.42 0.78
C VAL A 17 0.72 -15.23 -0.44
N LEU A 18 1.61 -15.32 -1.42
CA LEU A 18 1.32 -15.93 -2.72
C LEU A 18 0.99 -17.42 -2.63
N HIS A 19 1.54 -18.11 -1.65
CA HIS A 19 1.38 -19.55 -1.50
C HIS A 19 0.34 -19.93 -0.44
N VAL A 20 -0.37 -18.95 0.12
CA VAL A 20 -1.42 -19.24 1.10
C VAL A 20 -2.67 -19.71 0.39
N LYS A 21 -3.13 -20.92 0.75
CA LYS A 21 -4.34 -21.51 0.18
C LYS A 21 -5.55 -20.63 0.50
N GLY A 22 -6.33 -20.34 -0.52
CA GLY A 22 -7.53 -19.50 -0.39
C GLY A 22 -7.34 -18.02 -0.68
N ASN A 23 -6.10 -17.57 -0.91
CA ASN A 23 -5.87 -16.17 -1.26
C ASN A 23 -6.29 -15.83 -2.71
N TYR A 24 -6.58 -16.84 -3.51
CA TYR A 24 -6.97 -16.69 -4.91
C TYR A 24 -8.41 -17.11 -5.12
N ALA A 25 -9.35 -16.33 -4.64
CA ALA A 25 -10.77 -16.61 -4.86
C ALA A 25 -11.09 -16.52 -6.36
N GLY A 26 -11.52 -17.64 -6.96
CA GLY A 26 -11.79 -17.70 -8.39
C GLY A 26 -10.55 -17.54 -9.28
N GLY A 27 -9.36 -17.81 -8.74
CA GLY A 27 -8.11 -17.64 -9.47
C GLY A 27 -7.61 -16.20 -9.57
N ILE A 28 -8.21 -15.27 -8.82
CA ILE A 28 -7.87 -13.84 -8.84
C ILE A 28 -7.28 -13.43 -7.50
N LEU A 29 -6.11 -12.77 -7.54
CA LEU A 29 -5.54 -12.12 -6.37
C LEU A 29 -6.07 -10.69 -6.30
N GLU A 30 -6.73 -10.33 -5.21
CA GLU A 30 -7.13 -8.95 -4.98
C GLU A 30 -6.06 -8.22 -4.19
N MET A 31 -5.58 -7.10 -4.74
CA MET A 31 -4.59 -6.25 -4.09
C MET A 31 -5.03 -4.80 -4.09
N THR A 32 -4.49 -4.04 -3.15
CA THR A 32 -4.73 -2.61 -3.04
C THR A 32 -3.39 -1.90 -2.94
N LEU A 33 -3.22 -0.87 -3.76
CA LEU A 33 -2.09 0.04 -3.71
C LEU A 33 -2.60 1.40 -3.26
N VAL A 34 -2.09 1.89 -2.14
CA VAL A 34 -2.43 3.21 -1.61
C VAL A 34 -1.28 4.17 -1.90
N ILE A 35 -1.62 5.31 -2.47
CA ILE A 35 -0.67 6.38 -2.76
C ILE A 35 -1.00 7.59 -1.88
N ASP A 36 -0.07 7.96 -1.01
CA ASP A 36 -0.16 9.22 -0.27
C ASP A 36 0.12 10.38 -1.21
N CYS A 37 -0.88 11.21 -1.45
CA CYS A 37 -0.76 12.33 -2.38
C CYS A 37 0.09 13.50 -1.84
N GLY A 38 0.69 13.34 -0.67
CA GLY A 38 1.77 14.21 -0.20
C GLY A 38 3.11 13.94 -0.88
N LEU A 39 3.24 12.84 -1.62
CA LEU A 39 4.44 12.50 -2.38
C LEU A 39 4.47 13.25 -3.71
N THR A 40 5.67 13.49 -4.24
CA THR A 40 5.82 14.15 -5.54
C THR A 40 5.34 13.22 -6.67
N LYS A 41 4.88 13.82 -7.76
CA LYS A 41 4.44 13.09 -8.94
C LYS A 41 5.54 12.20 -9.52
N ALA A 42 6.77 12.73 -9.60
CA ALA A 42 7.91 11.99 -10.13
C ALA A 42 8.19 10.73 -9.28
N TYR A 43 8.21 10.89 -7.96
CA TYR A 43 8.45 9.79 -7.04
C TYR A 43 7.37 8.71 -7.17
N VAL A 44 6.11 9.12 -7.21
CA VAL A 44 4.98 8.19 -7.33
C VAL A 44 5.06 7.40 -8.64
N ALA A 45 5.25 8.08 -9.75
CA ALA A 45 5.29 7.43 -11.06
C ALA A 45 6.45 6.45 -11.17
N GLU A 46 7.64 6.84 -10.74
CA GLU A 46 8.83 5.98 -10.78
C GLU A 46 8.69 4.79 -9.83
N THR A 47 8.22 5.03 -8.61
CA THR A 47 8.08 3.97 -7.61
C THR A 47 6.99 2.98 -8.00
N ALA A 48 5.86 3.45 -8.52
CA ALA A 48 4.80 2.57 -8.98
C ALA A 48 5.25 1.69 -10.16
N ALA A 49 6.00 2.25 -11.10
CA ALA A 49 6.56 1.48 -12.21
C ALA A 49 7.54 0.41 -11.72
N ASP A 50 8.43 0.76 -10.80
CA ASP A 50 9.37 -0.18 -10.19
C ASP A 50 8.66 -1.28 -9.40
N LEU A 51 7.62 -0.90 -8.66
CA LEU A 51 6.79 -1.83 -7.90
C LEU A 51 6.12 -2.84 -8.83
N ALA A 52 5.51 -2.37 -9.89
CA ALA A 52 4.85 -3.24 -10.87
C ALA A 52 5.84 -4.18 -11.55
N ALA A 53 7.02 -3.68 -11.93
CA ALA A 53 8.07 -4.50 -12.53
C ALA A 53 8.58 -5.57 -11.57
N THR A 54 8.73 -5.22 -10.29
CA THR A 54 9.17 -6.16 -9.25
C THR A 54 8.13 -7.26 -9.03
N LEU A 55 6.85 -6.90 -8.95
CA LEU A 55 5.78 -7.87 -8.77
C LEU A 55 5.60 -8.77 -9.98
N ARG A 56 5.91 -8.30 -11.19
CA ARG A 56 5.85 -9.12 -12.40
C ARG A 56 6.84 -10.27 -12.42
N SER A 57 7.87 -10.26 -11.58
CA SER A 57 8.73 -11.42 -11.42
C SER A 57 7.96 -12.65 -10.91
N HIS A 58 6.79 -12.43 -10.31
CA HIS A 58 5.85 -13.47 -9.89
C HIS A 58 4.73 -13.64 -10.94
N SER A 59 5.10 -13.74 -12.22
CA SER A 59 4.19 -13.62 -13.37
C SER A 59 3.00 -14.57 -13.36
N GLU A 60 3.15 -15.79 -12.84
CA GLU A 60 2.06 -16.75 -12.78
C GLU A 60 0.94 -16.29 -11.86
N VAL A 61 1.30 -15.59 -10.78
CA VAL A 61 0.39 -15.11 -9.78
C VAL A 61 -0.25 -13.78 -10.18
N PHE A 62 0.56 -12.86 -10.70
CA PHE A 62 0.09 -11.51 -11.03
C PHE A 62 -0.53 -11.42 -12.43
N ARG A 63 -0.78 -12.55 -13.07
CA ARG A 63 -1.52 -12.61 -14.34
C ARG A 63 -2.99 -12.19 -14.15
N ASN A 64 -3.60 -12.63 -13.07
CA ASN A 64 -5.00 -12.35 -12.77
C ASN A 64 -5.09 -11.59 -11.43
N VAL A 65 -4.83 -10.29 -11.48
CA VAL A 65 -4.88 -9.41 -10.31
C VAL A 65 -6.00 -8.41 -10.49
N ARG A 66 -6.84 -8.28 -9.47
CA ARG A 66 -7.73 -7.14 -9.33
C ARG A 66 -6.98 -6.09 -8.51
N LEU A 67 -6.59 -5.00 -9.15
CA LEU A 67 -5.82 -3.94 -8.52
C LEU A 67 -6.72 -2.75 -8.20
N ASN A 68 -6.86 -2.48 -6.91
CA ASN A 68 -7.52 -1.28 -6.41
C ASN A 68 -6.44 -0.22 -6.18
N LEU A 69 -6.57 0.91 -6.84
CA LEU A 69 -5.70 2.06 -6.61
C LEU A 69 -6.44 3.05 -5.73
N VAL A 70 -5.85 3.38 -4.60
CA VAL A 70 -6.41 4.33 -3.64
C VAL A 70 -5.51 5.56 -3.58
N LEU A 71 -6.05 6.72 -3.92
CA LEU A 71 -5.35 7.99 -3.79
C LEU A 71 -5.78 8.65 -2.49
N PHE A 72 -4.83 8.82 -1.57
CA PHE A 72 -5.07 9.45 -0.27
C PHE A 72 -4.75 10.94 -0.37
N LYS A 73 -5.80 11.73 -0.57
CA LYS A 73 -5.73 13.16 -0.87
C LYS A 73 -5.78 14.02 0.39
N CYS A 74 -5.66 15.33 0.22
CA CYS A 74 -5.76 16.28 1.31
C CYS A 74 -7.11 16.18 2.05
N ASP A 75 -7.12 16.58 3.30
CA ASP A 75 -8.30 16.56 4.18
C ASP A 75 -8.90 15.16 4.33
N GLU A 76 -8.03 14.15 4.32
CA GLU A 76 -8.37 12.74 4.55
C GLU A 76 -9.34 12.16 3.51
N ARG A 77 -9.38 12.73 2.30
CA ARG A 77 -10.19 12.19 1.21
C ARG A 77 -9.48 11.04 0.54
N LEU A 78 -10.23 9.96 0.30
CA LEU A 78 -9.73 8.76 -0.36
C LEU A 78 -10.53 8.49 -1.62
N GLU A 79 -9.84 8.42 -2.76
CA GLU A 79 -10.42 8.04 -4.03
C GLU A 79 -10.01 6.62 -4.38
N ASN A 80 -11.00 5.77 -4.69
CA ASN A 80 -10.78 4.37 -5.04
C ASN A 80 -11.10 4.16 -6.51
N GLN A 81 -10.22 3.48 -7.24
CA GLN A 81 -10.46 3.08 -8.62
C GLN A 81 -9.83 1.72 -8.89
N VAL A 82 -10.43 0.97 -9.80
CA VAL A 82 -9.88 -0.31 -10.25
C VAL A 82 -9.13 -0.07 -11.55
N ILE A 83 -7.87 -0.48 -11.59
CA ILE A 83 -7.03 -0.34 -12.79
C ILE A 83 -6.43 -1.68 -13.16
N SER A 84 -5.99 -1.82 -14.42
CA SER A 84 -5.23 -2.99 -14.82
C SER A 84 -3.80 -2.90 -14.28
N PHE A 85 -3.20 -4.04 -14.02
CA PHE A 85 -1.81 -4.09 -13.57
C PHE A 85 -0.85 -3.50 -14.62
N SER A 86 -1.15 -3.71 -15.89
CA SER A 86 -0.38 -3.11 -16.99
C SER A 86 -0.43 -1.59 -16.98
N PHE A 87 -1.58 -1.01 -16.65
CA PHE A 87 -1.75 0.44 -16.60
C PHE A 87 -0.85 1.07 -15.53
N LEU A 88 -0.63 0.37 -14.42
CA LEU A 88 0.23 0.87 -13.34
C LEU A 88 1.66 1.17 -13.82
N GLN A 89 2.13 0.46 -14.84
CA GLN A 89 3.47 0.66 -15.39
C GLN A 89 3.54 1.83 -16.38
N MET A 90 2.41 2.33 -16.83
CA MET A 90 2.38 3.41 -17.83
C MET A 90 2.50 4.77 -17.16
N SER A 91 3.25 5.67 -17.76
CA SER A 91 3.37 7.06 -17.28
C SER A 91 2.01 7.76 -17.22
N SER A 92 1.09 7.39 -18.10
CA SER A 92 -0.26 7.97 -18.14
C SER A 92 -1.12 7.63 -16.93
N CYS A 93 -0.75 6.59 -16.15
CA CYS A 93 -1.49 6.23 -14.93
C CYS A 93 -1.55 7.40 -13.94
N PHE A 94 -0.48 8.19 -13.87
CA PHE A 94 -0.39 9.32 -12.94
C PHE A 94 -0.35 10.67 -13.65
N GLU A 95 -0.88 10.75 -14.89
CA GLU A 95 -0.88 11.98 -15.67
C GLU A 95 -1.61 13.12 -14.96
N GLU A 96 -2.73 12.81 -14.32
CA GLU A 96 -3.56 13.79 -13.59
C GLU A 96 -3.20 13.88 -12.11
N TYR A 97 -2.21 13.12 -11.66
CA TYR A 97 -1.79 13.14 -10.26
C TYR A 97 -1.23 14.51 -9.90
N GLN A 98 -1.64 15.03 -8.75
CA GLN A 98 -1.14 16.28 -8.20
C GLN A 98 -0.73 16.07 -6.75
N GLU A 99 0.46 16.54 -6.41
CA GLU A 99 0.91 16.59 -5.02
C GLU A 99 0.02 17.55 -4.23
N GLN A 100 -0.44 17.09 -3.07
CA GLN A 100 -1.34 17.86 -2.21
C GLN A 100 -0.82 17.91 -0.78
N GLN A 101 -0.99 19.04 -0.12
CA GLN A 101 -0.72 19.18 1.29
C GLN A 101 -2.02 18.94 2.06
N GLY A 102 -1.93 18.73 3.37
CA GLY A 102 -3.09 18.58 4.23
C GLY A 102 -2.98 17.38 5.17
N LYS A 103 -3.99 17.25 6.01
CA LYS A 103 -4.03 16.21 7.03
C LYS A 103 -4.28 14.83 6.40
N ARG A 104 -3.49 13.85 6.82
CA ARG A 104 -3.66 12.45 6.46
C ARG A 104 -3.29 11.59 7.66
N THR A 105 -4.21 10.71 8.06
CA THR A 105 -4.02 9.83 9.22
C THR A 105 -4.17 8.37 8.85
N LEU A 106 -3.45 7.53 9.56
CA LEU A 106 -3.64 6.08 9.45
C LEU A 106 -5.04 5.69 9.95
N ASP A 107 -5.64 6.50 10.82
CA ASP A 107 -7.02 6.33 11.28
C ASP A 107 -8.00 6.31 10.10
N ALA A 108 -7.99 7.35 9.27
CA ALA A 108 -8.84 7.43 8.10
C ALA A 108 -8.51 6.35 7.06
N LEU A 109 -7.23 6.11 6.83
CA LEU A 109 -6.80 5.08 5.88
C LEU A 109 -7.24 3.68 6.31
N SER A 110 -7.00 3.32 7.56
CA SER A 110 -7.36 1.99 8.07
C SER A 110 -8.87 1.76 8.06
N ALA A 111 -9.65 2.78 8.37
CA ALA A 111 -11.12 2.70 8.29
C ALA A 111 -11.59 2.46 6.86
N ASN A 112 -11.00 3.15 5.89
CA ASN A 112 -11.31 2.96 4.47
C ASN A 112 -10.94 1.56 4.00
N LEU A 113 -9.76 1.07 4.39
CA LEU A 113 -9.30 -0.27 4.01
C LEU A 113 -10.23 -1.34 4.57
N LYS A 114 -10.61 -1.21 5.83
CA LYS A 114 -11.53 -2.15 6.47
C LYS A 114 -12.90 -2.17 5.78
N LEU A 115 -13.40 -1.01 5.40
CA LEU A 115 -14.74 -0.87 4.81
C LEU A 115 -14.79 -1.32 3.35
N PHE A 116 -13.78 -0.94 2.54
CA PHE A 116 -13.83 -1.13 1.09
C PHE A 116 -12.85 -2.16 0.55
N HIS A 117 -11.83 -2.53 1.32
CA HIS A 117 -10.74 -3.37 0.82
C HIS A 117 -10.46 -4.60 1.70
N ALA A 118 -11.48 -5.05 2.44
CA ALA A 118 -11.34 -6.20 3.35
C ALA A 118 -10.94 -7.49 2.63
N ARG A 119 -11.20 -7.60 1.33
CA ARG A 119 -10.85 -8.77 0.52
C ARG A 119 -9.42 -8.75 -0.02
N SER A 120 -8.74 -7.61 0.06
CA SER A 120 -7.38 -7.51 -0.44
C SER A 120 -6.43 -8.35 0.41
N LYS A 121 -5.66 -9.19 -0.25
CA LYS A 121 -4.67 -10.06 0.40
C LYS A 121 -3.28 -9.44 0.39
N LEU A 122 -3.07 -8.45 -0.45
CA LEU A 122 -1.84 -7.69 -0.54
C LEU A 122 -2.22 -6.21 -0.53
N ILE A 123 -1.78 -5.50 0.48
CA ILE A 123 -1.98 -4.05 0.60
C ILE A 123 -0.62 -3.40 0.70
N LEU A 124 -0.33 -2.54 -0.25
CA LEU A 124 0.91 -1.79 -0.31
C LEU A 124 0.61 -0.31 -0.19
N VAL A 125 1.29 0.37 0.73
CA VAL A 125 1.10 1.80 0.96
C VAL A 125 2.40 2.54 0.69
N LEU A 126 2.35 3.47 -0.25
CA LEU A 126 3.41 4.44 -0.47
C LEU A 126 3.04 5.70 0.28
N ALA A 127 3.77 6.01 1.35
CA ALA A 127 3.42 7.13 2.21
C ALA A 127 4.58 8.08 2.44
N GLY A 128 4.25 9.34 2.60
CA GLY A 128 5.19 10.38 2.98
C GLY A 128 5.32 10.52 4.49
N GLU A 129 6.11 11.49 4.92
CA GLU A 129 6.37 11.74 6.33
C GLU A 129 5.19 12.38 7.07
N SER A 130 4.22 12.90 6.33
CA SER A 130 3.07 13.61 6.89
C SER A 130 1.98 12.70 7.45
N LEU A 131 2.07 11.38 7.22
CA LEU A 131 1.10 10.43 7.76
C LEU A 131 1.26 10.34 9.28
N THR A 132 0.16 10.50 10.00
CA THR A 132 0.12 10.46 11.47
C THR A 132 -0.92 9.45 11.95
N MET A 133 -1.05 9.30 13.26
CA MET A 133 -2.04 8.44 13.89
C MET A 133 -2.59 9.15 15.13
N GLU A 134 -3.92 9.26 15.24
CA GLU A 134 -4.57 9.97 16.34
C GLU A 134 -5.11 9.04 17.42
N ASP A 135 -5.74 7.93 17.03
CA ASP A 135 -6.33 6.96 17.96
C ASP A 135 -5.74 5.57 17.70
N PRO A 136 -4.65 5.21 18.41
CA PRO A 136 -3.96 3.94 18.17
C PRO A 136 -4.85 2.70 18.34
N GLN A 137 -5.76 2.72 19.31
CA GLN A 137 -6.65 1.57 19.55
C GLN A 137 -7.60 1.37 18.37
N LYS A 138 -8.18 2.45 17.86
CA LYS A 138 -9.09 2.40 16.71
C LYS A 138 -8.36 1.91 15.46
N VAL A 139 -7.15 2.41 15.22
CA VAL A 139 -6.29 1.98 14.11
C VAL A 139 -6.00 0.49 14.23
N HIS A 140 -5.62 0.02 15.41
CA HIS A 140 -5.33 -1.39 15.63
C HIS A 140 -6.54 -2.27 15.34
N GLU A 141 -7.71 -1.87 15.79
CA GLU A 141 -8.96 -2.59 15.49
C GLU A 141 -9.24 -2.65 13.98
N ASN A 142 -9.06 -1.52 13.29
CA ASN A 142 -9.26 -1.45 11.85
C ASN A 142 -8.24 -2.28 11.07
N MET A 143 -7.00 -2.36 11.55
CA MET A 143 -5.91 -3.07 10.90
C MET A 143 -5.92 -4.57 11.16
N ALA A 144 -6.57 -5.03 12.23
CA ALA A 144 -6.54 -6.43 12.65
C ALA A 144 -6.79 -7.43 11.51
N PRO A 145 -7.74 -7.23 10.59
CA PRO A 145 -7.96 -8.17 9.48
C PRO A 145 -6.75 -8.33 8.55
N PHE A 146 -5.87 -7.34 8.52
CA PHE A 146 -4.72 -7.30 7.60
C PHE A 146 -3.41 -7.72 8.25
N LEU A 147 -3.41 -8.00 9.55
CA LEU A 147 -2.19 -8.36 10.29
C LEU A 147 -2.04 -9.88 10.46
N GLY A 148 -2.99 -10.65 9.96
CA GLY A 148 -2.97 -12.11 10.03
C GLY A 148 -2.01 -12.74 9.02
N LYS A 149 -1.87 -14.06 9.10
CA LYS A 149 -0.95 -14.82 8.23
C LYS A 149 -1.41 -14.90 6.77
N LYS A 150 -2.71 -14.67 6.49
CA LYS A 150 -3.29 -14.82 5.16
C LYS A 150 -3.27 -13.54 4.34
N SER A 151 -2.86 -12.44 4.91
CA SER A 151 -2.81 -11.16 4.22
C SER A 151 -1.51 -10.45 4.55
N LEU A 152 -1.11 -9.57 3.67
CA LEU A 152 0.13 -8.82 3.81
C LEU A 152 -0.18 -7.33 3.67
N PHE A 153 0.16 -6.57 4.69
CA PHE A 153 0.12 -5.12 4.68
C PHE A 153 1.55 -4.62 4.79
N LEU A 154 2.00 -3.91 3.76
CA LEU A 154 3.33 -3.32 3.73
C LEU A 154 3.23 -1.81 3.54
N PHE A 155 4.05 -1.11 4.28
CA PHE A 155 4.12 0.34 4.26
C PHE A 155 5.54 0.74 3.87
N GLN A 156 5.69 1.47 2.77
CA GLN A 156 6.96 2.05 2.37
C GLN A 156 6.91 3.52 2.72
N GLY A 157 7.51 3.87 3.83
CA GLY A 157 7.60 5.26 4.27
C GLY A 157 8.96 5.86 3.92
N ALA A 158 9.12 7.13 4.27
CA ALA A 158 10.36 7.86 4.08
C ALA A 158 11.50 7.39 5.00
N ILE A 159 11.24 6.40 5.87
CA ILE A 159 12.19 5.93 6.85
C ILE A 159 12.96 4.74 6.28
N ASN A 160 14.25 4.93 6.05
CA ASN A 160 15.24 3.91 5.65
C ASN A 160 14.94 3.19 4.33
N GLY A 161 13.96 3.63 3.56
CA GLY A 161 13.65 3.04 2.27
C GLY A 161 13.23 1.58 2.32
N SER A 162 12.79 1.08 3.47
CA SER A 162 12.37 -0.31 3.66
C SER A 162 10.85 -0.43 3.71
N TRP A 163 10.35 -1.60 3.29
CA TRP A 163 8.94 -1.93 3.46
C TRP A 163 8.72 -2.42 4.88
N LEU A 164 7.81 -1.77 5.61
CA LEU A 164 7.46 -2.12 6.98
C LEU A 164 6.13 -2.87 7.01
N ARG A 165 6.02 -3.89 7.86
CA ARG A 165 4.76 -4.58 8.10
C ARG A 165 3.83 -3.70 8.94
N GLY A 166 2.51 -3.94 8.85
CA GLY A 166 1.51 -3.08 9.47
C GLY A 166 1.68 -2.85 10.97
N ASP A 167 2.05 -3.89 11.71
CA ASP A 167 2.30 -3.78 13.16
C ASP A 167 3.49 -2.86 13.48
N ALA A 168 4.54 -2.93 12.66
CA ALA A 168 5.70 -2.04 12.80
C ALA A 168 5.33 -0.58 12.51
N VAL A 169 4.42 -0.35 11.57
CA VAL A 169 3.92 1.00 11.25
C VAL A 169 3.19 1.59 12.45
N GLU A 170 2.32 0.82 13.09
CA GLU A 170 1.59 1.29 14.27
C GLU A 170 2.56 1.73 15.37
N ARG A 171 3.59 0.92 15.65
CA ARG A 171 4.60 1.26 16.66
C ARG A 171 5.37 2.52 16.31
N LEU A 172 5.74 2.66 15.04
CA LEU A 172 6.49 3.81 14.56
C LEU A 172 5.70 5.11 14.75
N LEU A 173 4.43 5.12 14.35
CA LEU A 173 3.59 6.31 14.47
C LEU A 173 3.26 6.64 15.93
N ALA A 174 3.11 5.65 16.79
CA ALA A 174 2.93 5.86 18.21
C ALA A 174 4.18 6.54 18.83
N GLN A 175 5.38 6.13 18.44
CA GLN A 175 6.62 6.76 18.90
C GLN A 175 6.75 8.21 18.45
N ARG A 176 6.27 8.55 17.26
CA ARG A 176 6.28 9.94 16.77
C ARG A 176 5.43 10.86 17.60
N GLU A 177 4.28 10.38 18.11
CA GLU A 177 3.38 11.18 18.95
C GLU A 177 3.95 11.43 20.34
N GLU A 178 4.81 10.56 20.86
CA GLU A 178 5.46 10.72 22.16
C GLU A 178 6.60 11.72 22.15
N LEU A 179 7.06 12.14 20.98
CA LEU A 179 8.11 13.12 20.81
C LEU A 179 7.55 14.53 20.67
#